data_4832c65da25a1cb85306bc533f1a1367
#
_entry.id   4832c65da25a1cb85306bc533f1a1367
#
_cell.length_a   1.000
_cell.length_b   1.000
_cell.length_c   1.000
_cell.angle_alpha   90.00
_cell.angle_beta   90.00
_cell.angle_gamma   90.00
#
_symmetry.space_group_name_H-M   'P 1'
#
loop_
_entity.id
_entity.type
_entity.pdbx_description
1 polymer ?
#
loop_
_entity_poly.entity_id
_entity_poly.type
_entity_poly.pdbx_seq_one_letter_code
_entity_poly.pdbx_strand_id
1 'polypeptide(L)' 'MNTTTEVRKFLRLPSVIDIVGIQRTAIYDRIKKGTFPAPISLGPRAVVWDSTAIADWQDKIIAEAQGPAAKS' A
#
# COMPACT_ATOMS: atom_id res chain seq x y z
N MET A 1 -8.72 -22.82 -9.58
CA MET A 1 -8.63 -22.52 -9.39
C MET A 1 -8.68 -21.81 -8.85
N ASN A 2 -8.74 -21.57 -8.56
CA ASN A 2 -8.82 -21.08 -8.16
C ASN A 2 -8.83 -20.13 -7.90
N THR A 3 -8.66 -19.94 -8.07
CA THR A 3 -8.65 -19.11 -8.10
C THR A 3 -9.19 -18.30 -7.57
N THR A 4 -9.52 -18.21 -7.63
CA THR A 4 -10.29 -17.61 -7.14
C THR A 4 -10.18 -17.28 -5.93
N THR A 5 -9.69 -17.80 -5.47
CA THR A 5 -9.54 -17.66 -4.33
C THR A 5 -8.70 -16.73 -4.00
N GLU A 6 -8.71 -15.65 -4.37
CA GLU A 6 -7.90 -14.76 -4.07
C GLU A 6 -8.14 -14.26 -2.76
N VAL A 7 -7.65 -14.76 -1.72
CA VAL A 7 -7.73 -14.28 -0.37
C VAL A 7 -6.69 -13.21 -0.22
N ARG A 8 -7.10 -11.99 0.04
CA ARG A 8 -6.16 -10.92 0.26
C ARG A 8 -5.76 -10.89 1.70
N LYS A 9 -4.62 -10.35 1.99
CA LYS A 9 -4.16 -10.20 3.35
C LYS A 9 -4.47 -8.81 3.82
N PHE A 10 -4.77 -8.68 5.10
CA PHE A 10 -4.94 -7.37 5.71
C PHE A 10 -3.69 -7.12 6.54
N LEU A 11 -3.06 -6.01 6.29
CA LEU A 11 -1.80 -5.66 6.95
C LEU A 11 -2.01 -4.55 7.97
N ARG A 12 -1.41 -4.72 9.14
CA ARG A 12 -1.47 -3.68 10.17
C ARG A 12 -0.37 -2.69 9.89
N LEU A 13 -0.42 -1.54 10.52
CA LEU A 13 0.54 -0.48 10.25
C LEU A 13 2.01 -0.91 10.39
N PRO A 14 2.40 -1.65 11.43
CA PRO A 14 3.79 -2.05 11.53
C PRO A 14 4.25 -2.86 10.32
N SER A 15 3.36 -3.72 9.80
CA SER A 15 3.70 -4.51 8.63
C SER A 15 3.81 -3.65 7.39
N VAL A 16 2.92 -2.67 7.26
CA VAL A 16 2.95 -1.76 6.13
C VAL A 16 4.25 -0.96 6.16
N ILE A 17 4.64 -0.45 7.32
CA ILE A 17 5.88 0.29 7.47
C ILE A 17 7.06 -0.57 7.02
N ASP A 18 7.07 -1.82 7.43
CA ASP A 18 8.14 -2.72 7.09
C ASP A 18 8.20 -2.98 5.57
N ILE A 19 7.06 -3.17 4.97
CA ILE A 19 6.98 -3.46 3.54
C ILE A 19 7.35 -2.26 2.68
N VAL A 20 6.81 -1.10 3.01
CA VAL A 20 7.03 0.07 2.16
C VAL A 20 8.25 0.90 2.52
N GLY A 21 8.79 0.69 3.71
CA GLY A 21 9.97 1.42 4.12
C GLY A 21 9.76 2.89 4.43
N ILE A 22 8.52 3.29 4.67
CA ILE A 22 8.21 4.66 4.99
C ILE A 22 7.64 4.69 6.40
N GLN A 23 7.96 5.73 7.15
CA GLN A 23 7.52 5.84 8.52
C GLN A 23 6.05 6.23 8.62
N ARG A 24 5.50 6.05 9.80
CA ARG A 24 4.09 6.29 10.06
C ARG A 24 3.63 7.69 9.64
N THR A 25 4.34 8.70 10.05
CA THR A 25 3.95 10.07 9.75
C THR A 25 3.89 10.32 8.25
N ALA A 26 4.87 9.79 7.53
CA ALA A 26 4.91 9.95 6.09
C ALA A 26 3.78 9.19 5.41
N ILE A 27 3.43 8.02 5.94
CA ILE A 27 2.32 7.24 5.39
C ILE A 27 1.02 8.03 5.51
N TYR A 28 0.73 8.57 6.69
CA TYR A 28 -0.51 9.31 6.87
C TYR A 28 -0.52 10.61 6.09
N ASP A 29 0.62 11.24 5.92
CA ASP A 29 0.71 12.43 5.11
C ASP A 29 0.39 12.10 3.66
N ARG A 30 0.89 10.98 3.15
CA ARG A 30 0.59 10.56 1.78
C ARG A 30 -0.87 10.19 1.60
N ILE A 31 -1.48 9.62 2.62
CA ILE A 31 -2.90 9.27 2.57
C ILE A 31 -3.70 10.56 2.41
N LYS A 32 -3.31 11.60 3.15
CA LYS A 32 -4.01 12.85 3.08
C LYS A 32 -3.86 13.46 1.71
N LYS A 33 -2.74 13.30 1.07
CA LYS A 33 -2.51 13.83 -0.25
C LYS A 33 -3.05 12.96 -1.36
N GLY A 34 -3.60 11.80 -1.01
CA GLY A 34 -4.14 10.90 -2.01
C GLY A 34 -3.09 10.11 -2.78
N THR A 35 -1.88 10.00 -2.23
CA THR A 35 -0.82 9.29 -2.91
C THR A 35 -0.45 7.97 -2.25
N PHE A 36 -1.28 7.49 -1.34
CA PHE A 36 -1.06 6.21 -0.69
C PHE A 36 -2.43 5.56 -0.46
N PRO A 37 -2.53 4.23 -0.49
CA PRO A 37 -3.81 3.57 -0.31
C PRO A 37 -4.42 3.90 1.05
N ALA A 38 -5.72 4.14 1.05
CA ALA A 38 -6.42 4.46 2.28
C ALA A 38 -6.60 3.21 3.12
N PRO A 39 -6.57 3.34 4.44
CA PRO A 39 -6.75 2.19 5.31
C PRO A 39 -8.20 1.76 5.36
N ILE A 40 -8.42 0.52 5.75
CA ILE A 40 -9.74 -0.04 5.90
C ILE A 40 -10.01 -0.19 7.38
N SER A 41 -11.14 0.28 7.84
CA SER A 41 -11.46 0.17 9.25
C SER A 41 -12.21 -1.13 9.51
N LEU A 42 -11.72 -1.93 10.40
CA LEU A 42 -12.39 -3.17 10.77
C LEU A 42 -13.17 -2.99 12.07
N GLY A 43 -12.99 -1.87 12.72
CA GLY A 43 -13.64 -1.60 13.99
C GLY A 43 -13.06 -0.34 14.59
N PRO A 44 -13.47 0.01 15.80
CA PRO A 44 -13.06 1.26 16.43
C PRO A 44 -11.55 1.48 16.50
N ARG A 45 -10.81 0.43 16.67
CA ARG A 45 -9.38 0.59 16.76
C ARG A 45 -8.62 -0.36 15.89
N ALA A 46 -9.30 -0.91 14.89
CA ALA A 46 -8.68 -1.89 14.02
C ALA A 46 -8.62 -1.34 12.61
N VAL A 47 -7.47 -0.85 12.23
CA VAL A 47 -7.26 -0.29 10.92
C VAL A 47 -6.22 -1.12 10.21
N VAL A 48 -6.48 -1.51 8.98
CA VAL A 48 -5.58 -2.34 8.21
C VAL A 48 -5.49 -1.83 6.78
N TRP A 49 -4.57 -2.38 6.02
CA TRP A 49 -4.43 -2.06 4.60
C TRP A 49 -4.54 -3.35 3.80
N ASP A 50 -5.18 -3.27 2.65
CA ASP A 50 -5.33 -4.43 1.78
C ASP A 50 -3.96 -4.67 1.13
N SER A 51 -3.46 -5.88 1.22
CA SER A 51 -2.15 -6.23 0.68
C SER A 51 -2.09 -6.00 -0.83
N THR A 52 -3.18 -6.21 -1.54
CA THR A 52 -3.22 -5.99 -2.98
C THR A 52 -3.08 -4.51 -3.28
N ALA A 53 -3.71 -3.66 -2.49
CA ALA A 53 -3.60 -2.22 -2.69
C ALA A 53 -2.16 -1.74 -2.45
N ILE A 54 -1.50 -2.32 -1.45
CA ILE A 54 -0.11 -1.97 -1.17
C ILE A 54 0.78 -2.41 -2.33
N ALA A 55 0.56 -3.62 -2.86
CA ALA A 55 1.34 -4.11 -3.98
C ALA A 55 1.15 -3.24 -5.22
N ASP A 56 -0.08 -2.84 -5.49
CA ASP A 56 -0.38 -2.00 -6.64
C ASP A 56 0.29 -0.64 -6.48
N TRP A 57 0.28 -0.10 -5.27
CA TRP A 57 0.93 1.17 -4.99
C TRP A 57 2.44 1.06 -5.24
N GLN A 58 3.04 -0.04 -4.80
CA GLN A 58 4.46 -0.26 -5.01
C GLN A 58 4.79 -0.34 -6.50
N ASP A 59 3.96 -1.06 -7.26
CA ASP A 59 4.18 -1.18 -8.69
C ASP A 59 4.09 0.17 -9.37
N LYS A 60 3.16 0.99 -8.93
CA LYS A 60 2.99 2.30 -9.50
C LYS A 60 4.19 3.19 -9.22
N ILE A 61 4.69 3.14 -7.99
CA ILE A 61 5.86 3.93 -7.60
C ILE A 61 7.07 3.50 -8.41
N ILE A 62 7.26 2.21 -8.56
CA ILE A 62 8.39 1.68 -9.31
C ILE A 62 8.29 2.11 -10.77
N ALA A 63 7.12 2.01 -11.33
CA ALA A 63 6.90 2.38 -12.72
C ALA A 63 7.17 3.87 -12.93
N GLU A 64 6.73 4.71 -12.01
CA GLU A 64 6.94 6.13 -12.13
C GLU A 64 8.42 6.49 -12.01
N ALA A 65 9.12 5.80 -11.14
CA ALA A 65 10.53 6.06 -10.95
C ALA A 65 11.36 5.64 -12.15
N GLN A 66 10.95 4.55 -12.80
CA GLN A 66 11.70 4.05 -13.92
C GLN A 66 11.22 4.50 -15.27
N GLY A 67 9.97 4.94 -15.30
CA GLY A 67 9.32 5.22 -16.56
C GLY A 67 10.04 6.12 -17.51
N PRO A 68 9.88 7.39 -17.38
CA PRO A 68 10.48 8.30 -18.34
C PRO A 68 11.98 8.25 -18.28
N ALA A 69 12.51 8.17 -17.10
CA ALA A 69 13.94 8.16 -16.95
C ALA A 69 14.54 6.89 -17.50
N ALA A 70 13.85 5.83 -17.29
CA ALA A 70 14.37 4.56 -17.77
C ALA A 70 14.41 4.52 -19.26
N LYS A 71 13.56 5.26 -19.90
CA LYS A 71 13.61 5.28 -21.24
C LYS A 71 14.63 6.03 -21.76
N SER A 72 15.15 6.85 -21.08
CA SER A 72 16.20 7.65 -21.61
C SER A 72 17.49 7.00 -21.61
#